data_4242474d7783bef578d7d8c224f40bee
#
_entry.id   4242474d7783bef578d7d8c224f40bee
#
_cell.length_a   1.000
_cell.length_b   1.000
_cell.length_c   1.000
_cell.angle_alpha   90.00
_cell.angle_beta   90.00
_cell.angle_gamma   90.00
#
_symmetry.space_group_name_H-M   'P 1'
#
loop_
_entity.id
_entity.type
_entity.pdbx_description
1 polymer ?
#
loop_
_entity_poly.entity_id
_entity_poly.type
_entity_poly.pdbx_seq_one_letter_code
_entity_poly.pdbx_strand_id
1 'polypeptide(L)'
;MRVRILGIVAAIATAAAVAVAALASTSANGLPSYTNGYAKWPKVNRKPFTKCGPPCAHSGVKNVYTSKRKVGSKYPSGTVVVKTVAQPSDRTALPNQVAVMRKVAGKWRYVEYVLSGSRYTVLGQGSFCASCHARARANDYVFTKR
;
A
#
# COMPACT_ATOMS: atom_id res chain seq x y z
N MET A 1 32.26 27.59 62.30
CA MET A 1 31.62 27.89 61.01
C MET A 1 31.60 26.57 60.26
N ARG A 2 30.43 25.89 60.16
CA ARG A 2 30.30 24.57 59.48
C ARG A 2 29.48 24.79 58.20
N VAL A 3 30.10 24.65 57.03
CA VAL A 3 29.48 24.72 55.73
C VAL A 3 28.88 23.33 55.40
N ARG A 4 27.54 23.28 55.23
CA ARG A 4 26.84 22.07 54.73
C ARG A 4 26.70 22.19 53.24
N ILE A 5 27.32 21.28 52.51
CA ILE A 5 27.17 21.14 51.07
C ILE A 5 25.97 20.20 50.84
N LEU A 6 24.85 20.76 50.30
CA LEU A 6 23.73 19.94 49.78
C LEU A 6 24.07 19.45 48.40
N GLY A 7 24.24 18.14 48.24
CA GLY A 7 24.35 17.49 46.92
C GLY A 7 22.95 17.30 46.31
N ILE A 8 22.69 17.92 45.15
CA ILE A 8 21.52 17.69 44.34
C ILE A 8 21.80 16.49 43.42
N VAL A 9 21.12 15.37 43.67
CA VAL A 9 21.13 14.22 42.78
C VAL A 9 20.05 14.42 41.72
N ALA A 10 20.46 14.75 40.50
CA ALA A 10 19.55 14.81 39.34
C ALA A 10 19.32 13.40 38.80
N ALA A 11 18.10 12.87 38.99
CA ALA A 11 17.68 11.62 38.40
C ALA A 11 17.32 11.86 36.93
N ILE A 12 18.12 11.36 35.99
CA ILE A 12 17.82 11.37 34.56
C ILE A 12 16.92 10.16 34.24
N ALA A 13 15.64 10.40 34.05
CA ALA A 13 14.69 9.40 33.59
C ALA A 13 14.83 9.25 32.06
N THR A 14 15.50 8.21 31.59
CA THR A 14 15.54 7.84 30.18
C THR A 14 14.24 7.13 29.79
N ALA A 15 13.34 7.86 29.12
CA ALA A 15 12.14 7.26 28.49
C ALA A 15 12.57 6.50 27.24
N ALA A 16 12.63 5.19 27.33
CA ALA A 16 12.80 4.31 26.18
C ALA A 16 11.49 4.29 25.38
N ALA A 17 11.45 4.99 24.24
CA ALA A 17 10.35 4.91 23.29
C ALA A 17 10.38 3.55 22.59
N VAL A 18 9.54 2.62 23.03
CA VAL A 18 9.32 1.34 22.33
C VAL A 18 8.50 1.62 21.07
N ALA A 19 9.17 1.66 19.93
CA ALA A 19 8.50 1.70 18.63
C ALA A 19 7.82 0.35 18.38
N VAL A 20 6.55 0.24 18.70
CA VAL A 20 5.72 -0.92 18.31
C VAL A 20 5.55 -0.86 16.80
N ALA A 21 6.34 -1.64 16.08
CA ALA A 21 6.09 -1.92 14.67
C ALA A 21 4.75 -2.65 14.58
N ALA A 22 3.70 -1.94 14.18
CA ALA A 22 2.39 -2.54 13.93
C ALA A 22 2.55 -3.53 12.78
N LEU A 23 2.68 -4.80 13.10
CA LEU A 23 2.60 -5.89 12.14
C LEU A 23 1.23 -5.80 11.48
N ALA A 24 1.20 -5.50 10.18
CA ALA A 24 -0.06 -5.48 9.45
C ALA A 24 -0.63 -6.90 9.47
N SER A 25 -1.74 -7.08 10.20
CA SER A 25 -2.46 -8.36 10.20
C SER A 25 -2.80 -8.74 8.76
N THR A 26 -2.54 -9.98 8.38
CA THR A 26 -2.93 -10.51 7.06
C THR A 26 -4.34 -11.09 7.12
N SER A 27 -5.10 -10.95 6.03
CA SER A 27 -6.37 -11.64 5.85
C SER A 27 -6.16 -13.11 5.53
N ALA A 28 -7.24 -13.91 5.58
CA ALA A 28 -7.18 -15.35 5.31
C ALA A 28 -6.57 -15.70 3.93
N ASN A 29 -6.74 -14.80 2.94
CA ASN A 29 -6.19 -14.97 1.59
C ASN A 29 -4.74 -14.44 1.42
N GLY A 30 -4.07 -13.99 2.49
CA GLY A 30 -2.68 -13.51 2.46
C GLY A 30 -2.49 -12.03 2.13
N LEU A 31 -3.53 -11.30 1.75
CA LEU A 31 -3.45 -9.85 1.58
C LEU A 31 -3.47 -9.13 2.94
N PRO A 32 -2.94 -7.91 3.07
CA PRO A 32 -3.06 -7.12 4.29
C PRO A 32 -4.52 -6.87 4.67
N SER A 33 -4.85 -6.94 5.96
CA SER A 33 -6.22 -6.76 6.47
C SER A 33 -6.86 -5.43 6.07
N TYR A 34 -6.05 -4.37 5.90
CA TYR A 34 -6.55 -3.06 5.45
C TYR A 34 -7.04 -3.05 3.99
N THR A 35 -6.89 -4.16 3.26
CA THR A 35 -7.48 -4.36 1.92
C THR A 35 -8.80 -5.11 1.96
N ASN A 36 -9.27 -5.56 3.13
CA ASN A 36 -10.49 -6.35 3.24
C ASN A 36 -11.67 -5.65 2.58
N GLY A 37 -12.42 -6.40 1.78
CA GLY A 37 -13.58 -5.89 1.08
C GLY A 37 -13.27 -4.95 -0.11
N TYR A 38 -12.05 -4.86 -0.57
CA TYR A 38 -11.65 -3.96 -1.66
C TYR A 38 -12.51 -4.10 -2.93
N ALA A 39 -13.01 -5.28 -3.23
CA ALA A 39 -13.85 -5.54 -4.40
C ALA A 39 -15.19 -4.77 -4.37
N LYS A 40 -15.60 -4.30 -3.17
CA LYS A 40 -16.79 -3.46 -2.97
C LYS A 40 -16.47 -1.96 -2.98
N TRP A 41 -15.20 -1.57 -3.04
CA TRP A 41 -14.80 -0.16 -3.06
C TRP A 41 -15.10 0.50 -4.42
N PRO A 42 -15.20 1.83 -4.48
CA PRO A 42 -15.34 2.54 -5.74
C PRO A 42 -14.23 2.18 -6.73
N LYS A 43 -14.62 1.84 -7.96
CA LYS A 43 -13.67 1.69 -9.07
C LYS A 43 -13.21 3.05 -9.56
N VAL A 44 -11.92 3.18 -9.80
CA VAL A 44 -11.30 4.39 -10.38
C VAL A 44 -11.37 4.34 -11.90
N ASN A 45 -11.31 3.16 -12.50
CA ASN A 45 -11.48 2.95 -13.93
C ASN A 45 -12.92 2.54 -14.25
N ARG A 46 -13.56 3.21 -15.22
CA ARG A 46 -14.95 2.91 -15.65
C ARG A 46 -15.07 1.51 -16.29
N LYS A 47 -14.07 1.13 -17.11
CA LYS A 47 -14.00 -0.18 -17.78
C LYS A 47 -12.69 -0.86 -17.45
N PRO A 48 -12.63 -2.20 -17.37
CA PRO A 48 -11.37 -2.92 -17.29
C PRO A 48 -10.44 -2.54 -18.45
N PHE A 49 -9.15 -2.52 -18.21
CA PHE A 49 -8.16 -2.18 -19.25
C PHE A 49 -6.98 -3.14 -19.24
N THR A 50 -6.44 -3.42 -20.44
CA THR A 50 -5.28 -4.30 -20.64
C THR A 50 -4.00 -3.53 -20.91
N LYS A 51 -4.11 -2.29 -21.41
CA LYS A 51 -2.97 -1.49 -21.86
C LYS A 51 -1.93 -1.32 -20.74
N CYS A 52 -0.69 -1.58 -21.08
CA CYS A 52 0.47 -1.48 -20.22
C CYS A 52 1.58 -0.75 -20.99
N GLY A 53 2.16 0.29 -20.41
CA GLY A 53 3.34 0.94 -20.99
C GLY A 53 4.61 0.13 -20.64
N PRO A 54 5.67 0.21 -21.49
CA PRO A 54 6.94 -0.41 -21.17
C PRO A 54 7.64 0.30 -19.98
N PRO A 55 8.31 -0.46 -19.07
CA PRO A 55 8.19 -1.91 -18.90
C PRO A 55 6.82 -2.28 -18.32
N CYS A 56 6.20 -3.36 -18.87
CA CYS A 56 4.90 -3.81 -18.43
C CYS A 56 5.01 -4.71 -17.20
N ALA A 57 4.97 -4.12 -16.02
CA ALA A 57 5.00 -4.86 -14.76
C ALA A 57 3.68 -5.58 -14.43
N HIS A 58 2.56 -5.18 -15.08
CA HIS A 58 1.24 -5.71 -14.79
C HIS A 58 0.53 -6.08 -16.08
N SER A 59 0.90 -7.22 -16.67
CA SER A 59 0.25 -7.76 -17.88
C SER A 59 -1.10 -8.40 -17.53
N GLY A 60 -2.15 -8.12 -18.29
CA GLY A 60 -3.49 -8.68 -18.10
C GLY A 60 -4.59 -7.64 -17.96
N VAL A 61 -5.80 -8.11 -17.65
CA VAL A 61 -7.00 -7.29 -17.44
C VAL A 61 -6.97 -6.66 -16.05
N LYS A 62 -7.08 -5.33 -16.00
CA LYS A 62 -6.90 -4.55 -14.76
C LYS A 62 -8.17 -3.87 -14.32
N ASN A 63 -8.46 -3.93 -13.01
CA ASN A 63 -9.37 -3.06 -12.32
C ASN A 63 -8.64 -2.35 -11.18
N VAL A 64 -9.01 -1.11 -10.90
CA VAL A 64 -8.42 -0.29 -9.83
C VAL A 64 -9.51 0.18 -8.90
N TYR A 65 -9.34 -0.11 -7.63
CA TYR A 65 -10.27 0.23 -6.55
C TYR A 65 -9.60 1.19 -5.57
N THR A 66 -10.36 2.04 -4.92
CA THR A 66 -9.83 2.94 -3.88
C THR A 66 -10.73 2.99 -2.67
N SER A 67 -10.12 2.98 -1.48
CA SER A 67 -10.85 3.09 -0.21
C SER A 67 -11.36 4.52 0.07
N LYS A 68 -10.75 5.53 -0.57
CA LYS A 68 -11.12 6.95 -0.40
C LYS A 68 -11.08 7.67 -1.74
N ARG A 69 -11.93 8.68 -1.92
CA ARG A 69 -11.90 9.58 -3.07
C ARG A 69 -10.76 10.59 -2.94
N LYS A 70 -10.33 11.16 -4.05
CA LYS A 70 -9.43 12.31 -4.06
C LYS A 70 -10.08 13.53 -3.42
N VAL A 71 -9.25 14.34 -2.75
CA VAL A 71 -9.56 15.71 -2.36
C VAL A 71 -8.68 16.61 -3.23
N GLY A 72 -9.30 17.37 -4.12
CA GLY A 72 -8.58 18.04 -5.20
C GLY A 72 -7.84 17.04 -6.10
N SER A 73 -6.55 17.25 -6.32
CA SER A 73 -5.71 16.39 -7.17
C SER A 73 -5.09 15.19 -6.44
N LYS A 74 -5.20 15.10 -5.11
CA LYS A 74 -4.47 14.12 -4.29
C LYS A 74 -5.41 13.21 -3.50
N TYR A 75 -4.95 12.01 -3.23
CA TYR A 75 -5.58 11.12 -2.26
C TYR A 75 -5.17 11.52 -0.83
N PRO A 76 -6.11 11.53 0.13
CA PRO A 76 -5.79 11.81 1.53
C PRO A 76 -4.93 10.70 2.15
N SER A 77 -4.26 11.00 3.26
CA SER A 77 -3.52 9.99 4.04
C SER A 77 -4.45 8.88 4.52
N GLY A 78 -3.95 7.66 4.63
CA GLY A 78 -4.71 6.47 4.93
C GLY A 78 -5.47 5.88 3.73
N THR A 79 -5.39 6.48 2.52
CA THR A 79 -5.97 5.88 1.31
C THR A 79 -5.25 4.58 0.97
N VAL A 80 -6.04 3.58 0.59
CA VAL A 80 -5.56 2.34 -0.01
C VAL A 80 -6.07 2.27 -1.44
N VAL A 81 -5.19 1.96 -2.37
CA VAL A 81 -5.53 1.67 -3.76
C VAL A 81 -5.15 0.22 -4.03
N VAL A 82 -6.10 -0.54 -4.58
CA VAL A 82 -5.90 -1.94 -4.97
C VAL A 82 -6.08 -2.06 -6.47
N LYS A 83 -5.07 -2.55 -7.15
CA LYS A 83 -5.16 -2.91 -8.57
C LYS A 83 -5.12 -4.41 -8.70
N THR A 84 -6.17 -5.00 -9.26
CA THR A 84 -6.20 -6.41 -9.63
C THR A 84 -5.71 -6.58 -11.06
N VAL A 85 -5.03 -7.68 -11.31
CA VAL A 85 -4.60 -8.10 -12.65
C VAL A 85 -5.05 -9.54 -12.85
N ALA A 86 -5.93 -9.76 -13.81
CA ALA A 86 -6.43 -11.07 -14.17
C ALA A 86 -5.90 -11.45 -15.56
N GLN A 87 -5.53 -12.71 -15.75
CA GLN A 87 -5.19 -13.24 -17.06
C GLN A 87 -6.43 -13.87 -17.70
N PRO A 88 -6.54 -13.88 -19.03
CA PRO A 88 -7.63 -14.59 -19.71
C PRO A 88 -7.67 -16.09 -19.40
N SER A 89 -6.51 -16.66 -19.02
CA SER A 89 -6.35 -18.05 -18.61
C SER A 89 -6.70 -18.34 -17.16
N ASP A 90 -6.98 -17.30 -16.36
CA ASP A 90 -7.28 -17.49 -14.93
C ASP A 90 -8.60 -18.24 -14.77
N ARG A 91 -8.52 -19.43 -14.21
CA ARG A 91 -9.68 -20.32 -13.93
C ARG A 91 -10.23 -20.09 -12.52
N THR A 92 -9.64 -19.19 -11.75
CA THR A 92 -10.02 -18.90 -10.39
C THR A 92 -10.84 -17.60 -10.33
N ALA A 93 -11.73 -17.49 -9.34
CA ALA A 93 -12.44 -16.26 -9.06
C ALA A 93 -11.51 -15.15 -8.52
N LEU A 94 -10.26 -15.49 -8.15
CA LEU A 94 -9.26 -14.56 -7.62
C LEU A 94 -8.34 -14.09 -8.75
N PRO A 95 -8.03 -12.78 -8.82
CA PRO A 95 -7.07 -12.27 -9.79
C PRO A 95 -5.67 -12.83 -9.52
N ASN A 96 -4.94 -13.13 -10.60
CA ASN A 96 -3.58 -13.71 -10.52
C ASN A 96 -2.59 -12.78 -9.76
N GLN A 97 -2.73 -11.47 -9.92
CA GLN A 97 -1.91 -10.50 -9.22
C GLN A 97 -2.76 -9.41 -8.55
N VAL A 98 -2.28 -8.92 -7.41
CA VAL A 98 -2.88 -7.79 -6.69
C VAL A 98 -1.78 -6.82 -6.30
N ALA A 99 -1.79 -5.62 -6.88
CA ALA A 99 -0.88 -4.56 -6.48
C ALA A 99 -1.60 -3.60 -5.51
N VAL A 100 -0.98 -3.37 -4.36
CA VAL A 100 -1.52 -2.54 -3.28
C VAL A 100 -0.65 -1.31 -3.08
N MET A 101 -1.28 -0.14 -3.05
CA MET A 101 -0.66 1.10 -2.63
C MET A 101 -1.37 1.61 -1.38
N ARG A 102 -0.62 2.00 -0.36
CA ARG A 102 -1.16 2.63 0.85
C ARG A 102 -0.48 3.96 1.11
N LYS A 103 -1.24 5.02 1.32
CA LYS A 103 -0.71 6.35 1.63
C LYS A 103 -0.55 6.51 3.14
N VAL A 104 0.70 6.62 3.62
CA VAL A 104 1.03 6.75 5.04
C VAL A 104 1.83 8.05 5.22
N ALA A 105 1.36 8.94 6.08
CA ALA A 105 1.98 10.25 6.31
C ALA A 105 2.33 10.99 4.99
N GLY A 106 1.37 11.01 4.05
CA GLY A 106 1.52 11.67 2.76
C GLY A 106 2.38 10.93 1.71
N LYS A 107 3.04 9.84 2.07
CA LYS A 107 3.91 9.05 1.19
C LYS A 107 3.25 7.73 0.81
N TRP A 108 3.39 7.32 -0.47
CA TRP A 108 2.91 6.04 -0.93
C TRP A 108 3.87 4.90 -0.56
N ARG A 109 3.29 3.78 -0.11
CA ARG A 109 3.96 2.48 0.06
C ARG A 109 3.37 1.53 -0.96
N TYR A 110 4.19 0.68 -1.54
CA TYR A 110 3.84 -0.20 -2.66
C TYR A 110 4.19 -1.63 -2.32
N VAL A 111 3.25 -2.54 -2.55
CA VAL A 111 3.49 -3.98 -2.48
C VAL A 111 2.70 -4.65 -3.59
N GLU A 112 3.32 -5.56 -4.29
CA GLU A 112 2.69 -6.43 -5.29
C GLU A 112 2.64 -7.85 -4.77
N TYR A 113 1.52 -8.50 -5.01
CA TYR A 113 1.24 -9.87 -4.60
C TYR A 113 0.91 -10.72 -5.81
N VAL A 114 1.33 -11.97 -5.79
CA VAL A 114 0.96 -13.02 -6.75
C VAL A 114 0.18 -14.11 -6.04
N LEU A 115 -0.82 -14.65 -6.72
CA LEU A 115 -1.60 -15.79 -6.24
C LEU A 115 -0.77 -17.06 -6.35
N SER A 116 -0.56 -17.74 -5.22
CA SER A 116 0.11 -19.03 -5.12
C SER A 116 -0.86 -20.02 -4.45
N GLY A 117 -1.41 -20.93 -5.22
CA GLY A 117 -2.52 -21.77 -4.77
C GLY A 117 -3.75 -20.93 -4.41
N SER A 118 -4.16 -20.93 -3.15
CA SER A 118 -5.31 -20.16 -2.64
C SER A 118 -4.91 -18.88 -1.89
N ARG A 119 -3.61 -18.54 -1.82
CA ARG A 119 -3.10 -17.42 -1.02
C ARG A 119 -2.21 -16.51 -1.84
N TYR A 120 -2.25 -15.23 -1.50
CA TYR A 120 -1.33 -14.23 -2.05
C TYR A 120 -0.01 -14.21 -1.28
N THR A 121 1.09 -14.19 -2.02
CA THR A 121 2.45 -14.00 -1.51
C THR A 121 3.05 -12.73 -2.12
N VAL A 122 3.99 -12.11 -1.43
CA VAL A 122 4.66 -10.89 -1.92
C VAL A 122 5.51 -11.24 -3.14
N LEU A 123 5.27 -10.56 -4.26
CA LEU A 123 6.05 -10.63 -5.48
C LEU A 123 7.12 -9.53 -5.53
N GLY A 124 6.78 -8.30 -5.09
CA GLY A 124 7.68 -7.17 -5.12
C GLY A 124 7.19 -6.01 -4.27
N GLN A 125 8.10 -5.11 -3.86
CA GLN A 125 7.77 -3.96 -3.03
C GLN A 125 8.82 -2.84 -3.10
N GLY A 126 8.51 -1.70 -2.50
CA GLY A 126 9.48 -0.64 -2.22
C GLY A 126 9.89 0.20 -3.44
N SER A 127 11.21 0.45 -3.59
CA SER A 127 11.77 1.38 -4.56
C SER A 127 11.52 0.98 -6.01
N PHE A 128 11.53 -0.31 -6.32
CA PHE A 128 11.24 -0.81 -7.66
C PHE A 128 9.85 -0.36 -8.14
N CYS A 129 8.82 -0.52 -7.30
CA CYS A 129 7.47 -0.07 -7.62
C CYS A 129 7.40 1.46 -7.66
N ALA A 130 8.05 2.15 -6.72
CA ALA A 130 8.03 3.61 -6.61
C ALA A 130 8.61 4.31 -7.83
N SER A 131 9.71 3.80 -8.41
CA SER A 131 10.35 4.36 -9.59
C SER A 131 9.43 4.35 -10.82
N CYS A 132 8.70 3.25 -11.04
CA CYS A 132 7.70 3.17 -12.10
C CYS A 132 6.53 4.12 -11.84
N HIS A 133 5.99 4.14 -10.60
CA HIS A 133 4.86 4.97 -10.21
C HIS A 133 5.17 6.48 -10.22
N ALA A 134 6.44 6.89 -10.17
CA ALA A 134 6.87 8.29 -10.33
C ALA A 134 6.40 8.89 -11.66
N ARG A 135 6.23 8.09 -12.72
CA ARG A 135 5.69 8.51 -14.02
C ARG A 135 4.21 8.95 -13.96
N ALA A 136 3.48 8.52 -12.93
CA ALA A 136 2.10 8.92 -12.68
C ALA A 136 1.97 10.04 -11.62
N ARG A 137 3.04 10.79 -11.36
CA ARG A 137 3.10 11.85 -10.33
C ARG A 137 1.97 12.87 -10.47
N ALA A 138 1.62 13.27 -11.69
CA ALA A 138 0.51 14.20 -11.96
C ALA A 138 -0.85 13.67 -11.51
N ASN A 139 -1.00 12.35 -11.36
CA ASN A 139 -2.21 11.69 -10.87
C ASN A 139 -2.01 11.12 -9.46
N ASP A 140 -1.18 11.77 -8.65
CA ASP A 140 -0.79 11.33 -7.31
C ASP A 140 -0.25 9.89 -7.30
N TYR A 141 0.61 9.58 -8.28
CA TYR A 141 1.30 8.30 -8.44
C TYR A 141 0.41 7.09 -8.76
N VAL A 142 -0.87 7.30 -9.05
CA VAL A 142 -1.82 6.22 -9.35
C VAL A 142 -2.06 6.12 -10.85
N PHE A 143 -1.70 4.99 -11.46
CA PHE A 143 -2.02 4.70 -12.85
C PHE A 143 -3.49 4.32 -12.99
N THR A 144 -4.25 5.17 -13.69
CA THR A 144 -5.63 4.91 -14.07
C THR A 144 -5.86 5.38 -15.50
N LYS A 145 -6.67 4.65 -16.26
CA LYS A 145 -7.32 5.22 -17.44
C LYS A 145 -8.72 5.66 -17.04
N ARG A 146 -9.00 6.92 -17.30
CA ARG A 146 -10.37 7.45 -17.25
C ARG A 146 -11.11 7.05 -18.50
#